data_f863f986dff87d3a2f744fcab52555f0
#
_entry.id   f863f986dff87d3a2f744fcab52555f0
#
_cell.length_a   1.000
_cell.length_b   1.000
_cell.length_c   1.000
_cell.angle_alpha   90.00
_cell.angle_beta   90.00
_cell.angle_gamma   90.00
#
_symmetry.space_group_name_H-M   'P 1'
#
loop_
_entity.id
_entity.type
_entity.pdbx_description
1 polymer ?
#
loop_
_entity_poly.entity_id
_entity_poly.type
_entity_poly.pdbx_seq_one_letter_code
_entity_poly.pdbx_strand_id
1 'polypeptide(L)'
;MLNRLLLFIMALCLGSMLVRLHLPIPFLLGGLVTALACKTCARRVQVGWPKQLREYALLIAGYGIGSTFTADTWRNFLTELAGVAEATAVILGASLLLAFITAKIARESLKSCVMGMLPGGMTLTMLLCEEDKEVNPNIVMVMQVIRLLGVVISVPFLVIWLLDAQVTGSSVALPNHGGVHWLVFIPLAILGSFLAVKVHLPTPKLLGPILATAAFAVYTGGVQPVPFWLMAPAQVSIGLYMGMQLDADRIIKTKKMVPFILVGTAIL
;
A
#
# COMPACT_ATOMS: atom_id res chain seq x y z
N MET A 1 -10.77 -7.16 -22.71
CA MET A 1 -10.62 -5.71 -22.46
C MET A 1 -11.85 -5.11 -21.81
N LEU A 2 -13.04 -5.38 -22.31
CA LEU A 2 -14.31 -4.83 -21.82
C LEU A 2 -14.53 -5.06 -20.31
N ASN A 3 -14.28 -6.28 -19.81
CA ASN A 3 -14.46 -6.60 -18.38
C ASN A 3 -13.51 -5.82 -17.46
N ARG A 4 -12.30 -5.47 -17.92
CA ARG A 4 -11.37 -4.65 -17.13
C ARG A 4 -11.80 -3.20 -17.06
N LEU A 5 -12.31 -2.66 -18.17
CA LEU A 5 -12.83 -1.31 -18.21
C LEU A 5 -14.07 -1.17 -17.32
N LEU A 6 -14.97 -2.15 -17.38
CA LEU A 6 -16.17 -2.18 -16.54
C LEU A 6 -15.80 -2.22 -15.05
N LEU A 7 -14.84 -3.06 -14.65
CA LEU A 7 -14.32 -3.11 -13.29
C LEU A 7 -13.74 -1.77 -12.84
N PHE A 8 -12.99 -1.12 -13.71
CA PHE A 8 -12.39 0.17 -13.42
C PHE A 8 -13.43 1.25 -13.20
N ILE A 9 -14.46 1.30 -14.06
CA ILE A 9 -15.58 2.24 -13.93
C ILE A 9 -16.37 1.96 -12.64
N MET A 10 -16.68 0.70 -12.35
CA MET A 10 -17.35 0.33 -11.09
C MET A 10 -16.54 0.76 -9.86
N ALA A 11 -15.22 0.58 -9.89
CA ALA A 11 -14.34 0.97 -8.82
C ALA A 11 -14.26 2.50 -8.65
N LEU A 12 -14.29 3.26 -9.76
CA LEU A 12 -14.38 4.72 -9.72
C LEU A 12 -15.72 5.19 -9.14
N CYS A 13 -16.83 4.59 -9.56
CA CYS A 13 -18.17 4.90 -9.03
C CYS A 13 -18.24 4.61 -7.53
N LEU A 14 -17.76 3.44 -7.10
CA LEU A 14 -17.74 3.08 -5.69
C LEU A 14 -16.81 4.03 -4.89
N GLY A 15 -15.62 4.36 -5.43
CA GLY A 15 -14.72 5.34 -4.83
C GLY A 15 -15.39 6.70 -4.66
N SER A 16 -16.13 7.18 -5.67
CA SER A 16 -16.89 8.43 -5.61
C SER A 16 -18.01 8.39 -4.55
N MET A 17 -18.63 7.25 -4.36
CA MET A 17 -19.61 7.04 -3.29
C MET A 17 -18.96 7.07 -1.91
N LEU A 18 -17.78 6.45 -1.75
CA LEU A 18 -17.02 6.43 -0.52
C LEU A 18 -16.49 7.83 -0.14
N VAL A 19 -16.21 8.70 -1.13
CA VAL A 19 -15.90 10.13 -0.88
C VAL A 19 -17.02 10.81 -0.10
N ARG A 20 -18.29 10.57 -0.47
CA ARG A 20 -19.46 11.15 0.20
C ARG A 20 -19.63 10.65 1.64
N LEU A 21 -19.09 9.46 1.95
CA LEU A 21 -19.07 8.90 3.29
C LEU A 21 -17.85 9.37 4.12
N HIS A 22 -17.07 10.32 3.60
CA HIS A 22 -15.86 10.87 4.24
C HIS A 22 -14.85 9.79 4.64
N LEU A 23 -14.80 8.68 3.88
CA LEU A 23 -13.85 7.62 4.15
C LEU A 23 -12.44 8.01 3.67
N PRO A 24 -11.40 7.60 4.40
CA PRO A 24 -10.02 7.83 3.98
C PRO A 24 -9.68 7.01 2.73
N ILE A 25 -8.88 7.59 1.86
CA ILE A 25 -8.38 6.95 0.63
C ILE A 25 -9.50 6.24 -0.16
N PRO A 26 -10.62 6.95 -0.48
CA PRO A 26 -11.85 6.32 -0.95
C PRO A 26 -11.69 5.58 -2.28
N PHE A 27 -10.84 6.07 -3.18
CA PHE A 27 -10.62 5.45 -4.49
C PHE A 27 -9.79 4.17 -4.40
N LEU A 28 -8.84 4.10 -3.47
CA LEU A 28 -8.07 2.87 -3.22
C LEU A 28 -8.99 1.81 -2.61
N LEU A 29 -9.79 2.18 -1.60
CA LEU A 29 -10.78 1.29 -1.00
C LEU A 29 -11.84 0.85 -2.01
N GLY A 30 -12.34 1.76 -2.84
CA GLY A 30 -13.27 1.45 -3.92
C GLY A 30 -12.73 0.41 -4.89
N GLY A 31 -11.46 0.55 -5.30
CA GLY A 31 -10.77 -0.43 -6.13
C GLY A 31 -10.64 -1.79 -5.46
N LEU A 32 -10.22 -1.80 -4.20
CA LEU A 32 -10.02 -3.01 -3.42
C LEU A 32 -11.35 -3.78 -3.20
N VAL A 33 -12.41 -3.09 -2.77
CA VAL A 33 -13.72 -3.69 -2.52
C VAL A 33 -14.33 -4.22 -3.83
N THR A 34 -14.23 -3.46 -4.93
CA THR A 34 -14.71 -3.91 -6.24
C THR A 34 -13.99 -5.17 -6.73
N ALA A 35 -12.68 -5.24 -6.54
CA ALA A 35 -11.91 -6.44 -6.89
C ALA A 35 -12.32 -7.66 -6.07
N LEU A 36 -12.51 -7.48 -4.75
CA LEU A 36 -13.00 -8.52 -3.86
C LEU A 36 -14.40 -8.99 -4.22
N ALA A 37 -15.33 -8.06 -4.45
CA ALA A 37 -16.70 -8.37 -4.87
C ALA A 37 -16.71 -9.13 -6.19
N CYS A 38 -15.90 -8.73 -7.16
CA CYS A 38 -15.78 -9.43 -8.43
C CYS A 38 -15.30 -10.88 -8.24
N LYS A 39 -14.27 -11.10 -7.42
CA LYS A 39 -13.75 -12.46 -7.16
C LYS A 39 -14.74 -13.35 -6.41
N THR A 40 -15.51 -12.79 -5.49
CA THR A 40 -16.49 -13.55 -4.71
C THR A 40 -17.76 -13.85 -5.47
N CYS A 41 -18.31 -12.86 -6.20
CA CYS A 41 -19.57 -13.00 -6.91
C CYS A 41 -19.40 -13.60 -8.31
N ALA A 42 -18.33 -13.28 -9.02
CA ALA A 42 -18.08 -13.71 -10.39
C ALA A 42 -16.93 -14.72 -10.48
N ARG A 43 -16.98 -15.82 -9.73
CA ARG A 43 -15.95 -16.88 -9.68
C ARG A 43 -15.50 -17.41 -11.06
N ARG A 44 -16.34 -17.28 -12.09
CA ARG A 44 -16.05 -17.70 -13.47
C ARG A 44 -15.25 -16.67 -14.27
N VAL A 45 -15.15 -15.42 -13.80
CA VAL A 45 -14.49 -14.34 -14.55
C VAL A 45 -13.09 -14.14 -13.98
N GLN A 46 -12.11 -14.81 -14.55
CA GLN A 46 -10.71 -14.58 -14.22
C GLN A 46 -10.23 -13.27 -14.85
N VAL A 47 -10.51 -12.15 -14.19
CA VAL A 47 -9.99 -10.83 -14.62
C VAL A 47 -8.76 -10.50 -13.80
N GLY A 48 -7.58 -10.61 -14.42
CA GLY A 48 -6.34 -10.10 -13.82
C GLY A 48 -6.17 -8.61 -14.10
N TRP A 49 -5.74 -7.81 -13.11
CA TRP A 49 -5.35 -6.42 -13.32
C TRP A 49 -3.89 -6.34 -13.81
N PRO A 50 -3.59 -5.61 -14.89
CA PRO A 50 -2.24 -5.57 -15.45
C PRO A 50 -1.24 -4.94 -14.49
N LYS A 51 -0.08 -5.61 -14.30
CA LYS A 51 1.01 -5.11 -13.47
C LYS A 51 1.51 -3.73 -13.91
N GLN A 52 1.54 -3.48 -15.22
CA GLN A 52 1.96 -2.20 -15.78
C GLN A 52 1.09 -1.03 -15.31
N LEU A 53 -0.26 -1.20 -15.28
CA LEU A 53 -1.16 -0.15 -14.80
C LEU A 53 -0.92 0.17 -13.32
N ARG A 54 -0.64 -0.85 -12.51
CA ARG A 54 -0.22 -0.63 -11.11
C ARG A 54 1.10 0.13 -11.04
N GLU A 55 2.08 -0.21 -11.88
CA GLU A 55 3.38 0.46 -11.87
C GLU A 55 3.25 1.95 -12.23
N TYR A 56 2.48 2.30 -13.25
CA TYR A 56 2.17 3.71 -13.56
C TYR A 56 1.42 4.40 -12.43
N ALA A 57 0.47 3.73 -11.82
CA ALA A 57 -0.25 4.26 -10.67
C ALA A 57 0.68 4.52 -9.46
N LEU A 58 1.68 3.66 -9.23
CA LEU A 58 2.68 3.86 -8.19
C LEU A 58 3.61 5.06 -8.49
N LEU A 59 3.94 5.33 -9.75
CA LEU A 59 4.70 6.53 -10.13
C LEU A 59 3.91 7.80 -9.77
N ILE A 60 2.62 7.83 -10.10
CA ILE A 60 1.72 8.96 -9.80
C ILE A 60 1.57 9.15 -8.29
N ALA A 61 1.30 8.06 -7.56
CA ALA A 61 1.18 8.10 -6.11
C ALA A 61 2.48 8.52 -5.43
N GLY A 62 3.63 8.04 -5.93
CA GLY A 62 4.95 8.40 -5.41
C GLY A 62 5.25 9.90 -5.56
N TYR A 63 4.96 10.48 -6.73
CA TYR A 63 5.06 11.93 -6.90
C TYR A 63 4.11 12.68 -5.95
N GLY A 64 2.86 12.22 -5.83
CA GLY A 64 1.88 12.83 -4.92
C GLY A 64 2.37 12.86 -3.48
N ILE A 65 2.97 11.77 -2.99
CA ILE A 65 3.60 11.73 -1.67
C ILE A 65 4.83 12.65 -1.60
N GLY A 66 5.71 12.59 -2.61
CA GLY A 66 6.92 13.43 -2.65
C GLY A 66 6.61 14.93 -2.69
N SER A 67 5.50 15.34 -3.33
CA SER A 67 5.08 16.74 -3.42
C SER A 67 4.63 17.34 -2.08
N THR A 68 4.38 16.51 -1.06
CA THR A 68 4.04 16.99 0.29
C THR A 68 5.27 17.37 1.11
N PHE A 69 6.47 17.05 0.64
CA PHE A 69 7.69 17.34 1.37
C PHE A 69 8.07 18.82 1.24
N THR A 70 8.32 19.44 2.39
CA THR A 70 8.85 20.79 2.52
C THR A 70 10.20 20.74 3.25
N ALA A 71 10.93 21.85 3.28
CA ALA A 71 12.16 21.96 4.05
C ALA A 71 11.94 21.66 5.55
N ASP A 72 10.81 22.09 6.09
CA ASP A 72 10.44 21.82 7.49
C ASP A 72 10.13 20.34 7.70
N THR A 73 9.41 19.71 6.75
CA THR A 73 9.17 18.25 6.78
C THR A 73 10.47 17.47 6.80
N TRP A 74 11.48 17.91 6.02
CA TRP A 74 12.78 17.27 6.01
C TRP A 74 13.54 17.43 7.34
N ARG A 75 13.50 18.62 7.93
CA ARG A 75 14.09 18.85 9.27
C ARG A 75 13.43 17.98 10.33
N ASN A 76 12.10 17.98 10.37
CA ASN A 76 11.33 17.17 11.32
C ASN A 76 11.61 15.68 11.12
N PHE A 77 11.71 15.20 9.88
CA PHE A 77 12.08 13.82 9.60
C PHE A 77 13.46 13.45 10.19
N LEU A 78 14.45 14.32 10.08
CA LEU A 78 15.77 14.07 10.65
C LEU A 78 15.77 14.05 12.18
N THR A 79 14.97 14.91 12.82
CA THR A 79 14.83 14.92 14.29
C THR A 79 14.10 13.69 14.81
N GLU A 80 13.13 13.17 14.04
CA GLU A 80 12.31 12.00 14.39
C GLU A 80 12.94 10.65 14.00
N LEU A 81 14.10 10.64 13.36
CA LEU A 81 14.77 9.40 12.90
C LEU A 81 14.98 8.38 14.02
N ALA A 82 15.33 8.84 15.22
CA ALA A 82 15.51 7.97 16.39
C ALA A 82 14.17 7.33 16.78
N GLY A 83 13.09 8.10 16.84
CA GLY A 83 11.74 7.59 17.13
C GLY A 83 11.24 6.62 16.07
N VAL A 84 11.50 6.90 14.79
CA VAL A 84 11.17 5.98 13.69
C VAL A 84 11.95 4.65 13.82
N ALA A 85 13.23 4.71 14.18
CA ALA A 85 14.03 3.51 14.39
C ALA A 85 13.53 2.68 15.59
N GLU A 86 13.19 3.36 16.70
CA GLU A 86 12.61 2.72 17.88
C GLU A 86 11.25 2.08 17.55
N ALA A 87 10.34 2.80 16.93
CA ALA A 87 9.04 2.27 16.48
C ALA A 87 9.22 1.06 15.56
N THR A 88 10.17 1.12 14.63
CA THR A 88 10.46 0.01 13.72
C THR A 88 10.96 -1.22 14.49
N ALA A 89 11.84 -1.04 15.45
CA ALA A 89 12.34 -2.13 16.30
C ALA A 89 11.21 -2.77 17.13
N VAL A 90 10.31 -1.95 17.69
CA VAL A 90 9.13 -2.43 18.43
C VAL A 90 8.20 -3.22 17.52
N ILE A 91 7.90 -2.71 16.32
CA ILE A 91 7.03 -3.39 15.34
C ILE A 91 7.66 -4.73 14.91
N LEU A 92 8.97 -4.79 14.65
CA LEU A 92 9.65 -6.04 14.31
C LEU A 92 9.61 -7.03 15.46
N GLY A 93 9.88 -6.58 16.69
CA GLY A 93 9.80 -7.40 17.90
C GLY A 93 8.40 -7.96 18.12
N ALA A 94 7.38 -7.12 18.02
CA ALA A 94 5.98 -7.52 18.12
C ALA A 94 5.58 -8.51 17.01
N SER A 95 6.03 -8.29 15.77
CA SER A 95 5.80 -9.21 14.64
C SER A 95 6.40 -10.59 14.90
N LEU A 96 7.61 -10.67 15.44
CA LEU A 96 8.26 -11.93 15.79
C LEU A 96 7.54 -12.65 16.95
N LEU A 97 7.13 -11.91 17.98
CA LEU A 97 6.35 -12.47 19.08
C LEU A 97 5.02 -13.05 18.60
N LEU A 98 4.31 -12.29 17.76
CA LEU A 98 3.04 -12.75 17.17
C LEU A 98 3.24 -13.95 16.25
N ALA A 99 4.34 -14.00 15.48
CA ALA A 99 4.69 -15.15 14.67
C ALA A 99 4.87 -16.42 15.53
N PHE A 100 5.56 -16.29 16.67
CA PHE A 100 5.75 -17.39 17.61
C PHE A 100 4.42 -17.88 18.21
N ILE A 101 3.58 -16.94 18.66
CA ILE A 101 2.25 -17.24 19.21
C ILE A 101 1.39 -17.94 18.17
N THR A 102 1.36 -17.40 16.94
CA THR A 102 0.57 -17.94 15.84
C THR A 102 1.03 -19.34 15.45
N ALA A 103 2.34 -19.59 15.38
CA ALA A 103 2.90 -20.89 15.07
C ALA A 103 2.47 -21.95 16.10
N LYS A 104 2.49 -21.59 17.39
CA LYS A 104 2.11 -22.49 18.48
C LYS A 104 0.61 -22.80 18.47
N ILE A 105 -0.24 -21.80 18.23
CA ILE A 105 -1.71 -21.96 18.27
C ILE A 105 -2.22 -22.62 16.98
N ALA A 106 -1.74 -22.20 15.82
CA ALA A 106 -2.14 -22.73 14.53
C ALA A 106 -1.51 -24.10 14.22
N ARG A 107 -0.49 -24.52 14.98
CA ARG A 107 0.32 -25.72 14.76
C ARG A 107 0.98 -25.73 13.37
N GLU A 108 1.46 -24.56 12.97
CA GLU A 108 2.16 -24.35 11.70
C GLU A 108 3.65 -24.14 11.94
N SER A 109 4.47 -24.26 10.89
CA SER A 109 5.91 -24.10 11.04
C SER A 109 6.25 -22.67 11.46
N LEU A 110 7.13 -22.51 12.45
CA LEU A 110 7.58 -21.21 12.93
C LEU A 110 8.17 -20.37 11.79
N LYS A 111 8.92 -21.00 10.89
CA LYS A 111 9.50 -20.32 9.72
C LYS A 111 8.42 -19.69 8.83
N SER A 112 7.34 -20.45 8.54
CA SER A 112 6.21 -19.92 7.76
C SER A 112 5.54 -18.74 8.44
N CYS A 113 5.33 -18.82 9.76
CA CYS A 113 4.70 -17.75 10.52
C CYS A 113 5.59 -16.49 10.60
N VAL A 114 6.90 -16.67 10.81
CA VAL A 114 7.86 -15.55 10.79
C VAL A 114 7.87 -14.86 9.43
N MET A 115 8.04 -15.62 8.33
CA MET A 115 8.02 -15.05 6.98
C MET A 115 6.68 -14.39 6.62
N GLY A 116 5.57 -14.89 7.17
CA GLY A 116 4.24 -14.30 6.96
C GLY A 116 3.98 -13.03 7.77
N MET A 117 4.51 -12.94 9.00
CA MET A 117 4.30 -11.79 9.89
C MET A 117 5.31 -10.66 9.68
N LEU A 118 6.53 -10.95 9.25
CA LEU A 118 7.52 -9.91 9.01
C LEU A 118 7.09 -8.98 7.87
N PRO A 119 7.18 -7.65 8.06
CA PRO A 119 6.93 -6.67 7.01
C PRO A 119 8.04 -6.74 5.96
N GLY A 120 7.79 -7.48 4.88
CA GLY A 120 8.73 -7.68 3.78
C GLY A 120 8.08 -7.59 2.40
N GLY A 121 8.91 -7.49 1.36
CA GLY A 121 8.44 -7.52 -0.03
C GLY A 121 7.93 -8.93 -0.40
N MET A 122 6.67 -9.04 -0.83
CA MET A 122 6.03 -10.32 -1.16
C MET A 122 6.88 -11.17 -2.14
N THR A 123 7.48 -10.54 -3.15
CA THR A 123 8.30 -11.24 -4.14
C THR A 123 9.55 -11.87 -3.53
N LEU A 124 10.25 -11.12 -2.68
CA LEU A 124 11.45 -11.61 -2.01
C LEU A 124 11.12 -12.75 -1.04
N THR A 125 10.05 -12.57 -0.27
CA THR A 125 9.60 -13.62 0.67
C THR A 125 9.19 -14.90 -0.05
N MET A 126 8.55 -14.79 -1.24
CA MET A 126 8.20 -15.98 -2.03
C MET A 126 9.44 -16.71 -2.57
N LEU A 127 10.47 -15.98 -3.01
CA LEU A 127 11.74 -16.59 -3.42
C LEU A 127 12.38 -17.37 -2.25
N LEU A 128 12.41 -16.75 -1.06
CA LEU A 128 12.93 -17.43 0.13
C LEU A 128 12.10 -18.68 0.52
N CYS A 129 10.78 -18.66 0.28
CA CYS A 129 9.92 -19.82 0.51
C CYS A 129 10.21 -20.97 -0.48
N GLU A 130 10.69 -20.68 -1.68
CA GLU A 130 11.06 -21.70 -2.66
C GLU A 130 12.37 -22.41 -2.29
N GLU A 131 13.26 -21.71 -1.58
CA GLU A 131 14.55 -22.23 -1.13
C GLU A 131 14.44 -23.14 0.12
N ASP A 132 13.45 -22.90 1.00
CA ASP A 132 13.26 -23.66 2.25
C ASP A 132 11.99 -24.52 2.20
N LYS A 133 12.17 -25.83 2.10
CA LYS A 133 11.07 -26.83 2.03
C LYS A 133 10.21 -26.90 3.29
N GLU A 134 10.67 -26.38 4.42
CA GLU A 134 9.89 -26.33 5.68
C GLU A 134 8.88 -25.18 5.70
N VAL A 135 8.98 -24.26 4.75
CA VAL A 135 8.11 -23.10 4.63
C VAL A 135 6.95 -23.41 3.71
N ASN A 136 5.72 -23.14 4.17
CA ASN A 136 4.53 -23.28 3.34
C ASN A 136 4.21 -21.93 2.65
N PRO A 137 4.46 -21.77 1.34
CA PRO A 137 4.28 -20.51 0.64
C PRO A 137 2.81 -20.03 0.63
N ASN A 138 1.86 -20.97 0.71
CA ASN A 138 0.43 -20.61 0.75
C ASN A 138 0.07 -19.89 2.06
N ILE A 139 0.60 -20.37 3.19
CA ILE A 139 0.39 -19.75 4.50
C ILE A 139 1.02 -18.37 4.54
N VAL A 140 2.28 -18.28 4.12
CA VAL A 140 3.02 -17.01 4.06
C VAL A 140 2.27 -15.98 3.22
N MET A 141 1.82 -16.36 2.01
CA MET A 141 1.06 -15.48 1.13
C MET A 141 -0.24 -14.99 1.80
N VAL A 142 -1.02 -15.89 2.41
CA VAL A 142 -2.29 -15.52 3.05
C VAL A 142 -2.04 -14.58 4.22
N MET A 143 -1.04 -14.86 5.06
CA MET A 143 -0.69 -14.01 6.20
C MET A 143 -0.29 -12.59 5.75
N GLN A 144 0.59 -12.48 4.76
CA GLN A 144 1.04 -11.20 4.22
C GLN A 144 -0.11 -10.39 3.59
N VAL A 145 -0.99 -11.07 2.84
CA VAL A 145 -2.12 -10.41 2.18
C VAL A 145 -3.14 -9.90 3.20
N ILE A 146 -3.52 -10.70 4.19
CA ILE A 146 -4.47 -10.28 5.24
C ILE A 146 -3.88 -9.12 6.04
N ARG A 147 -2.59 -9.19 6.40
CA ARG A 147 -1.91 -8.09 7.08
C ARG A 147 -1.91 -6.81 6.23
N LEU A 148 -1.55 -6.92 4.95
CA LEU A 148 -1.54 -5.76 4.04
C LEU A 148 -2.91 -5.10 3.98
N LEU A 149 -3.98 -5.91 3.88
CA LEU A 149 -5.34 -5.40 3.90
C LEU A 149 -5.70 -4.76 5.24
N GLY A 150 -5.35 -5.43 6.33
CA GLY A 150 -5.57 -4.90 7.67
C GLY A 150 -4.93 -3.54 7.84
N VAL A 151 -3.66 -3.38 7.46
CA VAL A 151 -2.94 -2.10 7.52
C VAL A 151 -3.60 -1.05 6.61
N VAL A 152 -3.87 -1.39 5.34
CA VAL A 152 -4.47 -0.45 4.37
C VAL A 152 -5.84 0.05 4.81
N ILE A 153 -6.60 -0.78 5.52
CA ILE A 153 -7.91 -0.39 6.04
C ILE A 153 -7.77 0.32 7.39
N SER A 154 -7.03 -0.25 8.36
CA SER A 154 -7.01 0.27 9.73
C SER A 154 -6.22 1.56 9.89
N VAL A 155 -5.06 1.70 9.25
CA VAL A 155 -4.18 2.88 9.43
C VAL A 155 -4.88 4.19 9.09
N PRO A 156 -5.57 4.35 7.94
CA PRO A 156 -6.28 5.59 7.64
C PRO A 156 -7.38 5.93 8.65
N PHE A 157 -8.10 4.93 9.16
CA PHE A 157 -9.12 5.14 10.19
C PHE A 157 -8.49 5.53 11.53
N LEU A 158 -7.38 4.90 11.92
CA LEU A 158 -6.65 5.24 13.13
C LEU A 158 -6.11 6.68 13.09
N VAL A 159 -5.55 7.09 11.95
CA VAL A 159 -5.03 8.47 11.77
C VAL A 159 -6.16 9.49 11.95
N ILE A 160 -7.34 9.24 11.39
CA ILE A 160 -8.49 10.13 11.57
C ILE A 160 -8.93 10.17 13.04
N TRP A 161 -9.07 9.00 13.65
CA TRP A 161 -9.61 8.87 15.00
C TRP A 161 -8.64 9.37 16.09
N LEU A 162 -7.32 9.11 15.94
CA LEU A 162 -6.31 9.50 16.93
C LEU A 162 -5.86 10.95 16.78
N LEU A 163 -5.77 11.46 15.54
CA LEU A 163 -5.24 12.79 15.28
C LEU A 163 -6.32 13.84 15.04
N ASP A 164 -7.60 13.46 15.20
CA ASP A 164 -8.76 14.33 14.87
C ASP A 164 -8.57 15.02 13.50
N ALA A 165 -7.87 14.33 12.60
CA ALA A 165 -7.53 14.84 11.30
C ALA A 165 -8.83 14.96 10.51
N GLN A 166 -9.26 16.20 10.24
CA GLN A 166 -10.36 16.46 9.32
C GLN A 166 -9.95 15.93 7.94
N VAL A 167 -10.38 14.72 7.63
CA VAL A 167 -10.27 14.18 6.27
C VAL A 167 -11.30 14.91 5.42
N THR A 168 -10.94 16.07 4.93
CA THR A 168 -11.60 16.62 3.76
C THR A 168 -11.43 15.61 2.63
N GLY A 169 -12.49 14.83 2.44
CA GLY A 169 -12.52 13.77 1.44
C GLY A 169 -12.34 14.34 0.04
N SER A 170 -11.26 14.12 -0.51
CA SER A 170 -10.69 14.52 -1.78
C SER A 170 -9.54 15.51 -1.62
N SER A 171 -8.40 15.00 -1.96
CA SER A 171 -7.15 15.72 -1.91
C SER A 171 -6.89 16.32 -0.51
N VAL A 172 -5.85 15.89 0.13
CA VAL A 172 -5.13 16.81 0.96
C VAL A 172 -5.11 18.09 0.12
N ALA A 173 -5.91 19.09 0.53
CA ALA A 173 -5.76 20.43 0.00
C ALA A 173 -4.37 20.86 0.47
N LEU A 174 -3.39 20.40 -0.28
CA LEU A 174 -2.03 20.85 -0.11
C LEU A 174 -2.12 22.34 -0.33
N PRO A 175 -1.62 23.14 0.61
CA PRO A 175 -1.58 24.56 0.44
C PRO A 175 -1.07 24.80 -0.97
N ASN A 176 -1.74 25.67 -1.68
CA ASN A 176 -1.38 26.07 -3.04
C ASN A 176 -0.06 26.86 -2.92
N HIS A 177 1.00 26.13 -2.56
CA HIS A 177 2.33 26.67 -2.60
C HIS A 177 2.58 26.96 -4.07
N GLY A 178 2.72 28.22 -4.43
CA GLY A 178 3.08 28.67 -5.78
C GLY A 178 4.39 28.03 -6.21
N GLY A 179 4.35 26.74 -6.46
CA GLY A 179 5.48 25.89 -6.80
C GLY A 179 5.50 25.58 -8.28
N VAL A 180 6.51 24.82 -8.69
CA VAL A 180 6.70 24.37 -10.05
C VAL A 180 5.51 23.53 -10.51
N HIS A 181 5.05 23.75 -11.74
CA HIS A 181 3.87 23.12 -12.32
C HIS A 181 3.95 21.59 -12.26
N TRP A 182 2.82 20.93 -11.96
CA TRP A 182 2.75 19.47 -11.78
C TRP A 182 3.26 18.64 -12.97
N LEU A 183 3.35 19.19 -14.18
CA LEU A 183 3.92 18.51 -15.36
C LEU A 183 5.38 18.05 -15.17
N VAL A 184 6.10 18.63 -14.20
CA VAL A 184 7.45 18.19 -13.81
C VAL A 184 7.43 16.78 -13.23
N PHE A 185 6.25 16.27 -12.85
CA PHE A 185 6.07 14.89 -12.39
C PHE A 185 6.64 13.86 -13.38
N ILE A 186 6.44 14.06 -14.70
CA ILE A 186 6.85 13.06 -15.71
C ILE A 186 8.36 12.81 -15.67
N PRO A 187 9.23 13.83 -15.86
CA PRO A 187 10.66 13.62 -15.78
C PRO A 187 11.14 13.19 -14.39
N LEU A 188 10.57 13.73 -13.30
CA LEU A 188 10.96 13.36 -11.94
C LEU A 188 10.60 11.90 -11.63
N ALA A 189 9.40 11.44 -12.00
CA ALA A 189 8.97 10.08 -11.78
C ALA A 189 9.82 9.06 -12.56
N ILE A 190 10.14 9.37 -13.82
CA ILE A 190 10.97 8.52 -14.67
C ILE A 190 12.41 8.48 -14.15
N LEU A 191 13.02 9.63 -13.92
CA LEU A 191 14.40 9.73 -13.44
C LEU A 191 14.54 9.09 -12.04
N GLY A 192 13.62 9.42 -11.13
CA GLY A 192 13.61 8.85 -9.78
C GLY A 192 13.48 7.33 -9.80
N SER A 193 12.53 6.79 -10.59
CA SER A 193 12.37 5.33 -10.69
C SER A 193 13.58 4.65 -11.32
N PHE A 194 14.21 5.27 -12.32
CA PHE A 194 15.42 4.75 -12.96
C PHE A 194 16.60 4.69 -11.97
N LEU A 195 16.83 5.78 -11.23
CA LEU A 195 17.87 5.83 -10.20
C LEU A 195 17.60 4.81 -9.08
N ALA A 196 16.35 4.69 -8.63
CA ALA A 196 15.96 3.73 -7.59
C ALA A 196 16.19 2.28 -8.02
N VAL A 197 15.95 1.93 -9.29
CA VAL A 197 16.28 0.62 -9.85
C VAL A 197 17.80 0.38 -9.81
N LYS A 198 18.60 1.38 -10.21
CA LYS A 198 20.06 1.27 -10.24
C LYS A 198 20.67 1.09 -8.84
N VAL A 199 20.08 1.69 -7.84
CA VAL A 199 20.51 1.58 -6.42
C VAL A 199 19.87 0.36 -5.72
N HIS A 200 19.10 -0.47 -6.43
CA HIS A 200 18.42 -1.65 -5.92
C HIS A 200 17.46 -1.35 -4.75
N LEU A 201 16.78 -0.18 -4.76
CA LEU A 201 15.80 0.14 -3.75
C LEU A 201 14.59 -0.80 -3.83
N PRO A 202 14.00 -1.19 -2.68
CA PRO A 202 12.73 -1.92 -2.69
C PRO A 202 11.64 -1.04 -3.30
N THR A 203 10.75 -1.63 -4.08
CA THR A 203 9.64 -0.92 -4.76
C THR A 203 10.07 0.36 -5.51
N PRO A 204 11.01 0.28 -6.46
CA PRO A 204 11.65 1.45 -7.10
C PRO A 204 10.64 2.36 -7.81
N LYS A 205 9.52 1.81 -8.29
CA LYS A 205 8.43 2.55 -8.95
C LYS A 205 7.61 3.45 -8.01
N LEU A 206 7.73 3.25 -6.69
CA LEU A 206 7.11 4.10 -5.69
C LEU A 206 8.15 5.00 -5.01
N LEU A 207 9.22 4.39 -4.44
CA LEU A 207 10.22 5.13 -3.68
C LEU A 207 11.05 6.09 -4.55
N GLY A 208 11.33 5.71 -5.79
CA GLY A 208 12.08 6.57 -6.71
C GLY A 208 11.41 7.93 -6.93
N PRO A 209 10.15 7.96 -7.39
CA PRO A 209 9.39 9.20 -7.53
C PRO A 209 9.22 9.97 -6.22
N ILE A 210 9.00 9.28 -5.07
CA ILE A 210 8.92 9.96 -3.76
C ILE A 210 10.20 10.74 -3.49
N LEU A 211 11.36 10.08 -3.55
CA LEU A 211 12.64 10.70 -3.21
C LEU A 211 13.04 11.80 -4.20
N ALA A 212 12.87 11.56 -5.50
CA ALA A 212 13.18 12.56 -6.51
C ALA A 212 12.30 13.82 -6.38
N THR A 213 10.99 13.62 -6.17
CA THR A 213 10.04 14.73 -6.00
C THR A 213 10.26 15.46 -4.68
N ALA A 214 10.48 14.74 -3.60
CA ALA A 214 10.78 15.35 -2.29
C ALA A 214 12.05 16.20 -2.34
N ALA A 215 13.14 15.69 -2.92
CA ALA A 215 14.38 16.45 -3.09
C ALA A 215 14.16 17.70 -3.95
N PHE A 216 13.43 17.57 -5.05
CA PHE A 216 13.12 18.68 -5.93
C PHE A 216 12.19 19.71 -5.28
N ALA A 217 11.17 19.26 -4.52
CA ALA A 217 10.25 20.14 -3.79
C ALA A 217 10.97 20.94 -2.70
N VAL A 218 11.88 20.32 -1.96
CA VAL A 218 12.72 21.02 -0.98
C VAL A 218 13.64 22.04 -1.65
N TYR A 219 14.22 21.72 -2.81
CA TYR A 219 15.12 22.61 -3.55
C TYR A 219 14.39 23.82 -4.15
N THR A 220 13.18 23.63 -4.71
CA THR A 220 12.41 24.68 -5.39
C THR A 220 11.45 25.45 -4.47
N GLY A 221 11.35 25.06 -3.19
CA GLY A 221 10.40 25.64 -2.25
C GLY A 221 8.95 25.15 -2.42
N GLY A 222 8.75 24.09 -3.20
CA GLY A 222 7.46 23.42 -3.38
C GLY A 222 7.16 23.02 -4.81
N VAL A 223 6.32 22.00 -4.96
CA VAL A 223 5.83 21.49 -6.25
C VAL A 223 4.32 21.37 -6.17
N GLN A 224 3.63 21.64 -7.27
CA GLN A 224 2.18 21.47 -7.31
C GLN A 224 1.81 19.99 -7.20
N PRO A 225 0.78 19.64 -6.41
CA PRO A 225 0.31 18.26 -6.30
C PRO A 225 -0.28 17.78 -7.63
N VAL A 226 -0.32 16.46 -7.78
CA VAL A 226 -1.00 15.81 -8.92
C VAL A 226 -2.47 16.19 -8.91
N PRO A 227 -3.05 16.57 -10.07
CA PRO A 227 -4.47 16.83 -10.17
C PRO A 227 -5.31 15.61 -9.77
N PHE A 228 -6.45 15.86 -9.14
CA PHE A 228 -7.34 14.80 -8.66
C PHE A 228 -7.77 13.80 -9.75
N TRP A 229 -8.04 14.29 -10.97
CA TRP A 229 -8.42 13.44 -12.11
C TRP A 229 -7.34 12.42 -12.52
N LEU A 230 -6.08 12.62 -12.11
CA LEU A 230 -4.98 11.69 -12.33
C LEU A 230 -4.73 10.81 -11.08
N MET A 231 -4.88 11.38 -9.88
CA MET A 231 -4.67 10.66 -8.62
C MET A 231 -5.76 9.62 -8.36
N ALA A 232 -7.03 9.93 -8.61
CA ALA A 232 -8.15 9.02 -8.37
C ALA A 232 -8.05 7.72 -9.19
N PRO A 233 -7.81 7.76 -10.52
CA PRO A 233 -7.54 6.56 -11.32
C PRO A 233 -6.33 5.75 -10.85
N ALA A 234 -5.27 6.44 -10.40
CA ALA A 234 -4.09 5.77 -9.88
C ALA A 234 -4.41 4.99 -8.59
N GLN A 235 -5.10 5.60 -7.64
CA GLN A 235 -5.54 4.93 -6.41
C GLN A 235 -6.44 3.72 -6.71
N VAL A 236 -7.41 3.86 -7.63
CA VAL A 236 -8.27 2.74 -8.07
C VAL A 236 -7.43 1.61 -8.65
N SER A 237 -6.45 1.93 -9.50
CA SER A 237 -5.59 0.90 -10.11
C SER A 237 -4.76 0.13 -9.08
N ILE A 238 -4.25 0.81 -8.07
CA ILE A 238 -3.54 0.17 -6.95
C ILE A 238 -4.51 -0.72 -6.15
N GLY A 239 -5.69 -0.21 -5.80
CA GLY A 239 -6.71 -0.95 -5.05
C GLY A 239 -7.18 -2.19 -5.78
N LEU A 240 -7.50 -2.09 -7.08
CA LEU A 240 -7.85 -3.23 -7.93
C LEU A 240 -6.76 -4.28 -7.97
N TYR A 241 -5.50 -3.87 -8.14
CA TYR A 241 -4.38 -4.81 -8.16
C TYR A 241 -4.24 -5.54 -6.82
N MET A 242 -4.32 -4.83 -5.69
CA MET A 242 -4.26 -5.43 -4.35
C MET A 242 -5.42 -6.41 -4.11
N GLY A 243 -6.64 -6.01 -4.43
CA GLY A 243 -7.81 -6.87 -4.26
C GLY A 243 -7.78 -8.11 -5.16
N MET A 244 -7.19 -8.01 -6.36
CA MET A 244 -7.03 -9.15 -7.27
C MET A 244 -5.95 -10.16 -6.80
N GLN A 245 -5.02 -9.77 -5.93
CA GLN A 245 -4.07 -10.72 -5.34
C GLN A 245 -4.70 -11.62 -4.28
N LEU A 246 -5.83 -11.20 -3.70
CA LEU A 246 -6.55 -11.99 -2.73
C LEU A 246 -7.14 -13.24 -3.36
N ASP A 247 -6.86 -14.39 -2.78
CA ASP A 247 -7.46 -15.66 -3.14
C ASP A 247 -8.42 -16.09 -2.02
N ALA A 248 -9.72 -15.88 -2.26
CA ALA A 248 -10.76 -16.18 -1.28
C ALA A 248 -10.74 -17.65 -0.86
N ASP A 249 -10.44 -18.58 -1.76
CA ASP A 249 -10.41 -20.01 -1.46
C ASP A 249 -9.21 -20.36 -0.54
N ARG A 250 -8.09 -19.64 -0.69
CA ARG A 250 -6.93 -19.80 0.22
C ARG A 250 -7.24 -19.23 1.60
N ILE A 251 -7.89 -18.07 1.67
CA ILE A 251 -8.30 -17.45 2.95
C ILE A 251 -9.27 -18.37 3.70
N ILE A 252 -10.25 -18.95 3.01
CA ILE A 252 -11.21 -19.88 3.62
C ILE A 252 -10.51 -21.12 4.17
N LYS A 253 -9.53 -21.68 3.46
CA LYS A 253 -8.73 -22.82 3.93
C LYS A 253 -7.90 -22.48 5.17
N THR A 254 -7.48 -21.23 5.33
CA THR A 254 -6.64 -20.74 6.43
C THR A 254 -7.45 -19.95 7.47
N LYS A 255 -8.79 -20.08 7.47
CA LYS A 255 -9.72 -19.33 8.33
C LYS A 255 -9.37 -19.36 9.83
N LYS A 256 -8.73 -20.41 10.32
CA LYS A 256 -8.29 -20.53 11.71
C LYS A 256 -7.21 -19.51 12.09
N MET A 257 -6.41 -19.07 11.12
CA MET A 257 -5.32 -18.11 11.34
C MET A 257 -5.77 -16.65 11.18
N VAL A 258 -6.89 -16.41 10.46
CA VAL A 258 -7.39 -15.06 10.18
C VAL A 258 -7.56 -14.20 11.44
N PRO A 259 -8.20 -14.67 12.53
CA PRO A 259 -8.35 -13.85 13.72
C PRO A 259 -7.01 -13.47 14.36
N PHE A 260 -6.02 -14.38 14.36
CA PHE A 260 -4.70 -14.09 14.92
C PHE A 260 -3.92 -13.08 14.07
N ILE A 261 -4.06 -13.16 12.75
CA ILE A 261 -3.44 -12.21 11.83
C ILE A 261 -4.08 -10.83 11.98
N LEU A 262 -5.41 -10.75 12.12
CA LEU A 262 -6.12 -9.49 12.34
C LEU A 262 -5.76 -8.86 13.69
N VAL A 263 -5.72 -9.65 14.75
CA VAL A 263 -5.25 -9.19 16.06
C VAL A 263 -3.80 -8.72 15.98
N GLY A 264 -2.95 -9.50 15.32
CA GLY A 264 -1.56 -9.11 15.07
C GLY A 264 -1.44 -7.79 14.30
N THR A 265 -2.27 -7.59 13.28
CA THR A 265 -2.29 -6.34 12.50
C THR A 265 -2.82 -5.16 13.33
N ALA A 266 -3.73 -5.39 14.26
CA ALA A 266 -4.26 -4.35 15.13
C ALA A 266 -3.29 -3.95 16.26
N ILE A 267 -2.37 -4.83 16.63
CA ILE A 267 -1.32 -4.56 17.63
C ILE A 267 -0.12 -3.85 16.98
N LEU A 268 0.18 -4.15 15.72
CA LEU A 268 1.26 -3.55 14.91
C LEU A 268 0.86 -2.18 14.39
#